data_04516191c06da09360a0994731c61327
#
_entry.id   04516191c06da09360a0994731c61327
#
_cell.length_a   1.000
_cell.length_b   1.000
_cell.length_c   1.000
_cell.angle_alpha   90.00
_cell.angle_beta   90.00
_cell.angle_gamma   90.00
#
_symmetry.space_group_name_H-M   'P 1'
#
loop_
_entity.id
_entity.type
_entity.pdbx_description
1 polymer ?
#
loop_
_entity_poly.entity_id
_entity_poly.type
_entity_poly.pdbx_seq_one_letter_code
_entity_poly.pdbx_strand_id
1 'polypeptide(L)'
;MGFSKVMLIGNLTRDPELRILASGQAMTRLGIAVSRKFRDKDGVLREEATFLNLVAFEKRAETLARYAKKGSRLFVDGRLTARTVQNDRGESRTFHDIVVEGFQFLDGGKPEMKQPSDGEEALDEVEE
;
A
#
# COMPACT_ATOMS: atom_id res chain seq x y z
N MET A 1 26.84 1.54 -1.74
CA MET A 1 25.51 1.75 -2.32
C MET A 1 24.57 0.64 -1.92
N GLY A 2 23.31 0.97 -1.65
CA GLY A 2 22.32 0.00 -1.25
C GLY A 2 21.16 -0.06 -2.22
N PHE A 3 20.41 -1.11 -2.11
CA PHE A 3 19.24 -1.30 -2.97
C PHE A 3 18.16 -2.03 -2.17
N SER A 4 16.91 -1.62 -2.31
CA SER A 4 15.79 -2.36 -1.75
C SER A 4 14.61 -2.31 -2.70
N LYS A 5 13.86 -3.38 -2.72
CA LYS A 5 12.64 -3.48 -3.53
C LYS A 5 11.67 -4.36 -2.80
N VAL A 6 10.45 -3.87 -2.62
CA VAL A 6 9.39 -4.62 -1.96
C VAL A 6 8.23 -4.69 -2.94
N MET A 7 7.68 -5.88 -3.12
CA MET A 7 6.49 -6.08 -3.95
C MET A 7 5.49 -6.84 -3.12
N LEU A 8 4.23 -6.39 -3.14
CA LEU A 8 3.22 -7.07 -2.36
C LEU A 8 1.84 -6.87 -2.95
N ILE A 9 0.95 -7.76 -2.56
CA ILE A 9 -0.47 -7.65 -2.87
C ILE A 9 -1.21 -7.73 -1.55
N GLY A 10 -2.11 -6.81 -1.32
CA GLY A 10 -2.88 -6.81 -0.10
C GLY A 10 -4.09 -5.90 -0.20
N ASN A 11 -4.75 -5.74 0.93
CA ASN A 11 -5.94 -4.91 0.99
C ASN A 11 -5.70 -3.74 1.92
N LEU A 12 -6.19 -2.57 1.53
CA LEU A 12 -6.02 -1.38 2.37
C LEU A 12 -6.83 -1.52 3.64
N THR A 13 -6.24 -1.07 4.75
CA THR A 13 -6.86 -1.19 6.06
C THR A 13 -7.67 0.03 6.43
N ARG A 14 -7.51 1.13 5.70
CA ARG A 14 -8.24 2.36 5.94
C ARG A 14 -8.26 3.19 4.67
N ASP A 15 -9.12 4.19 4.66
CA ASP A 15 -9.18 5.12 3.54
C ASP A 15 -7.93 5.98 3.51
N PRO A 16 -7.32 6.18 2.34
CA PRO A 16 -6.17 7.08 2.27
C PRO A 16 -6.61 8.54 2.40
N GLU A 17 -5.79 9.32 3.06
CA GLU A 17 -6.03 10.74 3.22
C GLU A 17 -4.93 11.51 2.52
N LEU A 18 -5.31 12.43 1.67
CA LEU A 18 -4.34 13.28 0.99
C LEU A 18 -3.96 14.44 1.90
N ARG A 19 -2.67 14.66 2.02
CA ARG A 19 -2.13 15.76 2.80
C ARG A 19 -1.17 16.57 1.96
N ILE A 20 -1.13 17.86 2.22
CA ILE A 20 -0.15 18.72 1.57
C ILE A 20 0.87 19.08 2.61
N LEU A 21 2.11 18.73 2.35
CA LEU A 21 3.20 19.00 3.28
C LEU A 21 3.59 20.48 3.23
N ALA A 22 4.38 20.91 4.21
CA ALA A 22 4.83 22.29 4.25
C ALA A 22 5.59 22.69 2.99
N SER A 23 6.21 21.71 2.33
CA SER A 23 6.92 21.95 1.06
C SER A 23 5.99 22.14 -0.12
N GLY A 24 4.68 21.93 0.06
CA GLY A 24 3.72 21.94 -1.04
C GLY A 24 3.54 20.59 -1.70
N GLN A 25 4.28 19.60 -1.26
CA GLN A 25 4.23 18.26 -1.87
C GLN A 25 3.02 17.48 -1.36
N ALA A 26 2.29 16.85 -2.26
CA ALA A 26 1.17 16.00 -1.88
C ALA A 26 1.68 14.67 -1.36
N MET A 27 1.02 14.13 -0.35
CA MET A 27 1.44 12.89 0.28
C MET A 27 0.23 12.18 0.85
N THR A 28 0.24 10.85 0.84
CA THR A 28 -0.76 10.07 1.55
C THR A 28 -0.08 8.89 2.24
N ARG A 29 -0.59 8.55 3.41
CA ARG A 29 -0.16 7.37 4.13
C ARG A 29 -1.27 6.34 4.10
N LEU A 30 -0.88 5.09 3.92
CA LEU A 30 -1.83 4.01 3.79
C LEU A 30 -1.37 2.84 4.65
N GLY A 31 -2.35 2.07 5.12
CA GLY A 31 -2.05 0.79 5.73
C GLY A 31 -2.48 -0.30 4.79
N ILE A 32 -1.69 -1.34 4.68
CA ILE A 32 -2.03 -2.48 3.84
C ILE A 32 -1.86 -3.77 4.65
N ALA A 33 -2.80 -4.68 4.49
CA ALA A 33 -2.75 -5.98 5.12
C ALA A 33 -2.47 -7.02 4.05
N VAL A 34 -1.41 -7.79 4.25
CA VAL A 34 -1.02 -8.87 3.34
C VAL A 34 -1.32 -10.17 4.06
N SER A 35 -2.25 -10.94 3.53
CA SER A 35 -2.65 -12.20 4.13
C SER A 35 -2.02 -13.36 3.40
N ARG A 36 -1.67 -14.36 4.16
CA ARG A 36 -1.07 -15.55 3.61
C ARG A 36 -1.66 -16.76 4.30
N LYS A 37 -2.00 -17.80 3.53
CA LYS A 37 -2.49 -19.05 4.08
C LYS A 37 -1.43 -20.10 3.88
N PHE A 38 -1.28 -20.96 4.88
CA PHE A 38 -0.29 -22.02 4.81
C PHE A 38 -0.73 -23.16 5.72
N ARG A 39 -0.16 -24.34 5.50
CA ARG A 39 -0.39 -25.46 6.39
C ARG A 39 0.80 -25.63 7.30
N ASP A 40 0.53 -25.84 8.58
CA ASP A 40 1.62 -26.06 9.51
C ASP A 40 2.07 -27.51 9.45
N LYS A 41 3.02 -27.87 10.30
CA LYS A 41 3.58 -29.22 10.28
C LYS A 41 2.58 -30.30 10.65
N ASP A 42 1.48 -29.91 11.30
CA ASP A 42 0.42 -30.85 11.65
C ASP A 42 -0.67 -30.90 10.60
N GLY A 43 -0.47 -30.23 9.48
CA GLY A 43 -1.46 -30.22 8.41
C GLY A 43 -2.62 -29.29 8.62
N VAL A 44 -2.59 -28.48 9.68
CA VAL A 44 -3.69 -27.54 9.98
C VAL A 44 -3.51 -26.30 9.13
N LEU A 45 -4.61 -25.88 8.51
CA LEU A 45 -4.59 -24.65 7.71
C LEU A 45 -4.52 -23.44 8.62
N ARG A 46 -3.54 -22.60 8.38
CA ARG A 46 -3.33 -21.38 9.15
C ARG A 46 -3.38 -20.17 8.24
N GLU A 47 -3.73 -19.04 8.82
CA GLU A 47 -3.72 -17.77 8.10
C GLU A 47 -3.02 -16.75 8.97
N GLU A 48 -2.14 -15.96 8.35
CA GLU A 48 -1.52 -14.84 9.06
C GLU A 48 -1.62 -13.60 8.21
N ALA A 49 -1.69 -12.46 8.87
CA ALA A 49 -1.74 -11.18 8.19
C ALA A 49 -0.57 -10.33 8.66
N THR A 50 0.08 -9.68 7.71
CA THR A 50 1.14 -8.75 7.99
C THR A 50 0.66 -7.35 7.64
N PHE A 51 0.81 -6.42 8.57
CA PHE A 51 0.35 -5.05 8.37
C PHE A 51 1.55 -4.15 8.11
N LEU A 52 1.47 -3.40 7.04
CA LEU A 52 2.58 -2.57 6.60
C LEU A 52 2.10 -1.16 6.33
N ASN A 53 3.02 -0.21 6.48
CA ASN A 53 2.73 1.19 6.18
C ASN A 53 3.29 1.55 4.82
N LEU A 54 2.45 2.20 4.04
CA LEU A 54 2.83 2.70 2.72
C LEU A 54 2.80 4.22 2.73
N VAL A 55 3.67 4.82 1.96
CA VAL A 55 3.69 6.27 1.78
C VAL A 55 3.78 6.54 0.29
N ALA A 56 2.93 7.41 -0.21
CA ALA A 56 2.97 7.80 -1.62
C ALA A 56 3.05 9.31 -1.72
N PHE A 57 3.68 9.79 -2.79
CA PHE A 57 3.90 11.21 -2.99
C PHE A 57 3.41 11.64 -4.36
N GLU A 58 3.05 12.91 -4.48
CA GLU A 58 2.69 13.59 -5.72
C GLU A 58 1.54 12.89 -6.44
N LYS A 59 1.70 12.60 -7.71
CA LYS A 59 0.63 12.01 -8.49
C LYS A 59 0.15 10.68 -7.94
N ARG A 60 1.05 9.87 -7.42
CA ARG A 60 0.67 8.60 -6.84
C ARG A 60 -0.22 8.79 -5.62
N ALA A 61 0.11 9.81 -4.80
CA ALA A 61 -0.71 10.13 -3.64
C ALA A 61 -2.10 10.59 -4.06
N GLU A 62 -2.15 11.44 -5.06
CA GLU A 62 -3.43 11.97 -5.54
C GLU A 62 -4.31 10.85 -6.10
N THR A 63 -3.72 9.99 -6.89
CA THR A 63 -4.47 8.89 -7.49
C THR A 63 -5.00 7.93 -6.44
N LEU A 64 -4.14 7.58 -5.47
CA LEU A 64 -4.57 6.67 -4.42
C LEU A 64 -5.64 7.30 -3.54
N ALA A 65 -5.49 8.58 -3.21
CA ALA A 65 -6.49 9.25 -2.39
C ALA A 65 -7.83 9.36 -3.09
N ARG A 66 -7.81 9.48 -4.42
CA ARG A 66 -9.04 9.63 -5.18
C ARG A 66 -9.77 8.30 -5.41
N TYR A 67 -9.04 7.24 -5.71
CA TYR A 67 -9.66 6.00 -6.18
C TYR A 67 -9.60 4.85 -5.21
N ALA A 68 -8.70 4.87 -4.24
CA ALA A 68 -8.56 3.77 -3.30
C ALA A 68 -9.40 4.03 -2.05
N LYS A 69 -9.80 2.97 -1.40
CA LYS A 69 -10.57 3.07 -0.16
C LYS A 69 -10.26 1.87 0.70
N LYS A 70 -10.72 1.92 1.93
CA LYS A 70 -10.57 0.79 2.83
C LYS A 70 -11.10 -0.47 2.14
N GLY A 71 -10.32 -1.52 2.17
CA GLY A 71 -10.67 -2.78 1.53
C GLY A 71 -10.21 -2.92 0.10
N SER A 72 -9.76 -1.85 -0.55
CA SER A 72 -9.26 -1.94 -1.93
C SER A 72 -8.10 -2.89 -2.00
N ARG A 73 -8.10 -3.73 -3.04
CA ARG A 73 -7.02 -4.68 -3.25
C ARG A 73 -6.03 -4.09 -4.22
N LEU A 74 -4.77 -4.07 -3.82
CA LEU A 74 -3.72 -3.42 -4.60
C LEU A 74 -2.51 -4.32 -4.73
N PHE A 75 -1.87 -4.23 -5.89
CA PHE A 75 -0.48 -4.59 -6.04
C PHE A 75 0.34 -3.33 -5.85
N VAL A 76 1.41 -3.41 -5.08
CA VAL A 76 2.27 -2.27 -4.80
C VAL A 76 3.71 -2.70 -4.96
N ASP A 77 4.53 -1.87 -5.59
CA ASP A 77 5.97 -2.04 -5.49
C ASP A 77 6.58 -0.74 -5.00
N GLY A 78 7.68 -0.87 -4.29
CA GLY A 78 8.33 0.30 -3.72
C GLY A 78 9.62 -0.06 -3.04
N ARG A 79 10.16 0.90 -2.33
CA ARG A 79 11.40 0.72 -1.59
C ARG A 79 11.16 0.87 -0.10
N LEU A 80 11.97 0.18 0.66
CA LEU A 80 11.87 0.21 2.11
C LEU A 80 12.63 1.41 2.67
N THR A 81 12.00 2.12 3.56
CA THR A 81 12.65 3.23 4.25
C THR A 81 12.42 3.11 5.75
N ALA A 82 13.22 3.80 6.52
CA ALA A 82 13.06 3.84 7.95
C ALA A 82 13.06 5.28 8.42
N ARG A 83 12.27 5.56 9.44
CA ARG A 83 12.30 6.86 10.10
C ARG A 83 12.36 6.64 11.59
N THR A 84 13.09 7.49 12.26
CA THR A 84 13.26 7.41 13.70
C THR A 84 12.56 8.60 14.33
N VAL A 85 11.76 8.32 15.35
CA VAL A 85 11.01 9.34 16.06
C VAL A 85 11.44 9.28 17.53
N GLN A 86 11.74 10.44 18.10
CA GLN A 86 12.07 10.54 19.52
C GLN A 86 10.91 11.14 20.28
N ASN A 87 10.64 10.62 21.47
CA ASN A 87 9.62 11.21 22.31
C ASN A 87 10.25 12.20 23.29
N ASP A 88 9.45 12.78 24.16
CA ASP A 88 9.89 13.80 25.09
C ASP A 88 10.89 13.27 26.12
N ARG A 89 10.94 11.96 26.30
CA ARG A 89 11.87 11.33 27.24
C ARG A 89 13.19 10.96 26.62
N GLY A 90 13.38 11.29 25.33
CA GLY A 90 14.60 10.91 24.64
C GLY A 90 14.58 9.49 24.10
N GLU A 91 13.48 8.77 24.26
CA GLU A 91 13.37 7.41 23.73
C GLU A 91 13.17 7.47 22.23
N SER A 92 13.87 6.59 21.52
CA SER A 92 13.78 6.54 20.06
C SER A 92 12.99 5.33 19.61
N ARG A 93 12.20 5.51 18.56
CA ARG A 93 11.47 4.43 17.93
C ARG A 93 11.69 4.50 16.44
N THR A 94 11.99 3.36 15.84
CA THR A 94 12.19 3.29 14.38
C THR A 94 10.99 2.64 13.74
N PHE A 95 10.43 3.30 12.76
CA PHE A 95 9.34 2.80 11.96
C PHE A 95 9.82 2.54 10.55
N HIS A 96 9.29 1.49 9.93
CA HIS A 96 9.63 1.15 8.56
C HIS A 96 8.42 1.41 7.68
N ASP A 97 8.65 2.13 6.60
CA ASP A 97 7.61 2.46 5.64
C ASP A 97 8.05 1.98 4.27
N ILE A 98 7.09 1.73 3.41
CA ILE A 98 7.36 1.42 2.01
C ILE A 98 6.94 2.63 1.20
N VAL A 99 7.89 3.22 0.47
CA VAL A 99 7.58 4.34 -0.42
C VAL A 99 7.12 3.74 -1.74
N VAL A 100 5.87 4.03 -2.10
CA VAL A 100 5.24 3.47 -3.29
C VAL A 100 5.89 4.03 -4.53
N GLU A 101 6.38 3.16 -5.40
CA GLU A 101 6.93 3.54 -6.69
C GLU A 101 5.99 3.17 -7.82
N GLY A 102 5.22 2.11 -7.63
CA GLY A 102 4.22 1.71 -8.59
C GLY A 102 3.09 0.98 -7.90
N PHE A 103 1.93 0.98 -8.50
CA PHE A 103 0.81 0.24 -7.95
C PHE A 103 -0.19 -0.06 -9.04
N GLN A 104 -1.06 -1.03 -8.75
CA GLN A 104 -2.12 -1.41 -9.68
C GLN A 104 -3.32 -1.85 -8.87
N PHE A 105 -4.51 -1.38 -9.26
CA PHE A 105 -5.73 -1.81 -8.60
C PHE A 105 -6.12 -3.19 -9.07
N LEU A 106 -6.45 -4.06 -8.13
CA LEU A 106 -6.82 -5.44 -8.43
C LEU A 106 -8.27 -5.74 -8.11
N ASP A 107 -9.01 -4.73 -7.67
CA ASP A 107 -10.42 -4.92 -7.38
C ASP A 107 -11.25 -5.06 -8.60
N GLY A 108 -10.67 -4.76 -9.73
CA GLY A 108 -11.43 -4.73 -10.94
C GLY A 108 -12.10 -6.02 -11.30
N GLY A 109 -11.71 -7.07 -10.62
CA GLY A 109 -12.41 -8.33 -10.81
C GLY A 109 -13.83 -8.27 -10.35
N LYS A 110 -14.20 -7.32 -9.54
CA LYS A 110 -15.55 -7.21 -9.14
C LYS A 110 -16.37 -6.65 -10.22
N PRO A 111 -17.50 -7.18 -10.42
CA PRO A 111 -18.31 -6.71 -11.51
C PRO A 111 -18.81 -5.35 -11.21
N GLU A 112 -18.54 -4.66 -10.52
CA GLU A 112 -19.03 -3.42 -10.43
C GLU A 112 -18.25 -2.44 -10.94
N MET A 113 -18.10 -2.58 -11.38
CA MET A 113 -17.46 -1.83 -11.85
C MET A 113 -16.86 -1.94 -12.91
N LYS A 114 -16.81 -2.46 -12.95
CA LYS A 114 -16.42 -2.48 -13.76
C LYS A 114 -15.91 -2.18 -14.48
N GLN A 115 -15.43 -2.21 -14.50
CA GLN A 115 -14.93 -1.83 -15.11
C GLN A 115 -14.42 -1.54 -15.71
N PRO A 116 -14.20 -1.47 -15.96
CA PRO A 116 -13.59 -0.99 -16.59
C PRO A 116 -13.12 -0.74 -16.99
N SER A 117 -12.84 -0.78 -16.94
CA SER A 117 -12.58 -0.29 -17.34
C SER A 117 -12.11 -0.04 -17.64
N ASP A 118 -11.86 -0.21 -17.68
CA ASP A 118 -11.48 0.18 -17.93
C ASP A 118 -10.89 0.22 -18.09
N GLY A 119 -10.53 -0.12 -18.06
CA GLY A 119 -10.15 0.22 -18.16
C GLY A 119 -9.48 -0.04 -18.01
N GLU A 120 -9.39 -0.29 -17.96
CA GLU A 120 -9.19 -0.27 -17.74
C GLU A 120 -8.93 -0.75 -17.60
N GLU A 121 -8.69 -1.10 -17.61
CA GLU A 121 -8.68 -1.25 -17.37
C GLU A 121 -8.30 -1.64 -17.35
N ALA A 122 -7.97 -1.94 -17.42
CA ALA A 122 -7.78 -2.02 -17.31
C ALA A 122 -7.25 -2.22 -17.20
N LEU A 123 -6.88 -2.44 -16.96
CA LEU A 123 -6.61 -2.45 -16.71
C LEU A 123 -6.31 -2.68 -16.65
N ASP A 124 -6.06 -2.83 -16.58
CA ASP A 124 -5.94 -2.82 -16.37
C ASP A 124 -5.37 -3.24 -16.32
N GLU A 125 -4.87 -3.36 -16.21
CA GLU A 125 -4.40 -3.39 -16.03
C GLU A 125 -3.45 -3.34 -16.04
N VAL A 126 -2.77 -3.33 -15.89
CA VAL A 126 -2.09 -2.92 -15.82
C VAL A 126 -1.47 -2.27 -15.97
N GLU A 127 -1.18 -1.46 -15.92
CA GLU A 127 -0.95 -0.55 -15.95
C GLU A 127 -0.57 0.08 -15.88
N GLU A 128 -0.34 0.73 -15.58
CA GLU A 128 -0.43 1.51 -15.34
C GLU A 128 -0.34 1.91 -15.52
#